data_9fe9eb04b9da270518994abe627a102b
#
_entry.id   9fe9eb04b9da270518994abe627a102b
#
_cell.length_a   1.000
_cell.length_b   1.000
_cell.length_c   1.000
_cell.angle_alpha   90.00
_cell.angle_beta   90.00
_cell.angle_gamma   90.00
#
_symmetry.space_group_name_H-M   'P 1'
#
loop_
_entity.id
_entity.type
_entity.pdbx_description
1 polymer ?
#
loop_
_entity_poly.entity_id
_entity_poly.type
_entity_poly.pdbx_seq_one_letter_code
_entity_poly.pdbx_strand_id
1 'polypeptide(L)'
;METFSLYQKKASGTTRFTIADLVPVGRENAISRKMLTQLCVQNSLIDDSVKDKDRAMRNLLEKDRRDFVILNLSTGEGYYRPTVEDIQDLQRYIRQEESRAKASFRNLKMARALYEDFKHSRLEVQT
;
A
#
# COMPACT_ATOMS: atom_id res chain seq x y z
N MET A 1 -15.33 24.11 -8.64
CA MET A 1 -14.93 24.17 -7.27
C MET A 1 -13.68 23.36 -7.02
N GLU A 2 -12.80 23.94 -6.31
CA GLU A 2 -11.58 23.29 -6.03
C GLU A 2 -11.69 22.39 -4.83
N THR A 3 -11.53 21.13 -5.01
CA THR A 3 -11.51 20.23 -3.86
C THR A 3 -10.13 19.66 -3.73
N PHE A 4 -9.43 20.16 -2.78
CA PHE A 4 -8.20 19.52 -2.43
C PHE A 4 -8.53 18.36 -1.54
N SER A 5 -8.33 17.19 -2.05
CA SER A 5 -8.38 16.00 -1.24
C SER A 5 -7.04 15.86 -0.54
N LEU A 6 -7.06 15.48 0.73
CA LEU A 6 -5.83 15.33 1.50
C LEU A 6 -4.87 14.35 0.85
N TYR A 7 -5.40 13.30 0.21
CA TYR A 7 -4.54 12.31 -0.39
C TYR A 7 -3.87 12.78 -1.69
N GLN A 8 -4.25 13.94 -2.23
CA GLN A 8 -3.58 14.51 -3.39
C GLN A 8 -2.36 15.30 -3.00
N LYS A 9 -2.19 15.59 -1.72
CA LYS A 9 -1.00 16.27 -1.21
C LYS A 9 -0.09 15.25 -0.57
N LYS A 10 1.19 15.38 -0.82
CA LYS A 10 2.15 14.50 -0.17
C LYS A 10 2.28 14.90 1.29
N ALA A 11 2.21 13.94 2.19
CA ALA A 11 2.20 14.18 3.62
C ALA A 11 3.44 14.91 4.11
N SER A 12 4.58 14.65 3.49
CA SER A 12 5.84 15.31 3.86
C SER A 12 6.05 16.65 3.21
N GLY A 13 5.09 17.11 2.39
CA GLY A 13 5.24 18.33 1.64
C GLY A 13 6.23 18.25 0.49
N THR A 14 6.74 17.06 0.19
CA THR A 14 7.68 16.88 -0.90
C THR A 14 7.02 17.03 -2.25
N THR A 15 7.74 17.60 -3.21
CA THR A 15 7.29 17.67 -4.60
C THR A 15 7.90 16.56 -5.45
N ARG A 16 8.62 15.64 -4.81
CA ARG A 16 9.27 14.57 -5.54
C ARG A 16 8.26 13.68 -6.24
N PHE A 17 8.55 13.36 -7.50
CA PHE A 17 7.73 12.48 -8.30
C PHE A 17 7.83 11.05 -7.78
N THR A 18 6.67 10.42 -7.55
CA THR A 18 6.62 9.04 -7.08
C THR A 18 5.55 8.27 -7.84
N ILE A 19 5.42 6.98 -7.56
CA ILE A 19 4.46 6.14 -8.26
C ILE A 19 3.01 6.64 -8.10
N ALA A 20 2.69 7.28 -6.98
CA ALA A 20 1.35 7.84 -6.78
C ALA A 20 0.98 8.84 -7.87
N ASP A 21 1.97 9.55 -8.42
CA ASP A 21 1.73 10.49 -9.49
C ASP A 21 1.35 9.81 -10.81
N LEU A 22 1.64 8.53 -10.93
CA LEU A 22 1.28 7.73 -12.12
C LEU A 22 -0.08 7.05 -11.98
N VAL A 23 -0.61 6.98 -10.76
CA VAL A 23 -1.89 6.32 -10.52
C VAL A 23 -3.01 7.31 -10.79
N PRO A 24 -3.91 6.99 -11.71
CA PRO A 24 -4.97 7.92 -12.07
C PRO A 24 -6.01 8.09 -10.97
N VAL A 25 -6.74 9.18 -11.05
CA VAL A 25 -7.80 9.51 -10.10
C VAL A 25 -9.14 9.03 -10.68
N GLY A 26 -9.92 8.34 -9.84
CA GLY A 26 -11.21 7.83 -10.22
C GLY A 26 -11.18 6.39 -10.72
N ARG A 27 -12.13 5.60 -10.24
CA ARG A 27 -12.23 4.18 -10.61
C ARG A 27 -12.35 3.98 -12.12
N GLU A 28 -13.06 4.86 -12.79
CA GLU A 28 -13.26 4.78 -14.23
C GLU A 28 -11.95 4.89 -15.02
N ASN A 29 -10.93 5.46 -14.40
CA ASN A 29 -9.63 5.65 -15.03
C ASN A 29 -8.59 4.65 -14.55
N ALA A 30 -9.00 3.65 -13.78
CA ALA A 30 -8.08 2.67 -13.21
C ALA A 30 -7.20 2.05 -14.28
N ILE A 31 -5.93 1.82 -13.95
CA ILE A 31 -4.98 1.21 -14.89
C ILE A 31 -4.50 -0.13 -14.36
N SER A 32 -4.20 -1.03 -15.29
CA SER A 32 -3.78 -2.38 -14.95
C SER A 32 -2.40 -2.38 -14.29
N ARG A 33 -2.11 -3.46 -13.59
CA ARG A 33 -0.80 -3.67 -12.98
C ARG A 33 0.31 -3.63 -14.03
N LYS A 34 0.06 -4.23 -15.19
CA LYS A 34 1.02 -4.23 -16.28
C LYS A 34 1.29 -2.82 -16.80
N MET A 35 0.23 -2.05 -17.00
CA MET A 35 0.38 -0.67 -17.48
C MET A 35 1.14 0.18 -16.46
N LEU A 36 0.80 0.06 -15.19
CA LEU A 36 1.48 0.83 -14.16
C LEU A 36 2.96 0.47 -14.10
N THR A 37 3.29 -0.82 -14.23
CA THR A 37 4.68 -1.26 -14.27
C THR A 37 5.43 -0.62 -15.44
N GLN A 38 4.81 -0.60 -16.62
CA GLN A 38 5.41 0.03 -17.80
C GLN A 38 5.63 1.52 -17.59
N LEU A 39 4.67 2.21 -16.98
CA LEU A 39 4.80 3.63 -16.71
C LEU A 39 5.93 3.90 -15.72
N CYS A 40 6.13 3.02 -14.75
CA CYS A 40 7.24 3.15 -13.80
C CYS A 40 8.58 3.07 -14.52
N VAL A 41 8.72 2.17 -15.47
CA VAL A 41 9.96 2.04 -16.25
C VAL A 41 10.15 3.28 -17.13
N GLN A 42 9.09 3.71 -17.82
CA GLN A 42 9.15 4.86 -18.69
C GLN A 42 9.50 6.15 -17.95
N ASN A 43 9.11 6.24 -16.70
CA ASN A 43 9.36 7.43 -15.87
C ASN A 43 10.57 7.26 -14.95
N SER A 44 11.38 6.26 -15.20
CA SER A 44 12.63 6.02 -14.47
C SER A 44 12.47 5.75 -12.98
N LEU A 45 11.30 5.31 -12.56
CA LEU A 45 11.08 4.86 -11.19
C LEU A 45 11.59 3.44 -10.98
N ILE A 46 11.65 2.67 -12.05
CA ILE A 46 12.20 1.31 -12.05
C ILE A 46 13.23 1.25 -13.17
N ASP A 47 14.43 0.80 -12.83
CA ASP A 47 15.48 0.63 -13.82
C ASP A 47 15.14 -0.55 -14.74
N ASP A 48 15.38 -0.36 -16.02
CA ASP A 48 15.11 -1.38 -17.02
C ASP A 48 15.88 -2.68 -16.78
N SER A 49 16.98 -2.62 -16.04
CA SER A 49 17.78 -3.80 -15.70
C SER A 49 17.17 -4.66 -14.60
N VAL A 50 16.15 -4.17 -13.91
CA VAL A 50 15.48 -4.93 -12.84
C VAL A 50 14.75 -6.13 -13.44
N LYS A 51 14.99 -7.31 -12.88
CA LYS A 51 14.41 -8.55 -13.42
C LYS A 51 12.92 -8.66 -13.12
N ASP A 52 12.55 -8.50 -11.88
CA ASP A 52 11.14 -8.59 -11.46
C ASP A 52 10.56 -7.19 -11.30
N LYS A 53 10.16 -6.61 -12.43
CA LYS A 53 9.64 -5.25 -12.45
C LYS A 53 8.28 -5.13 -11.77
N ASP A 54 7.47 -6.17 -11.85
CA ASP A 54 6.18 -6.19 -11.20
C ASP A 54 6.32 -6.10 -9.68
N ARG A 55 7.25 -6.86 -9.14
CA ARG A 55 7.52 -6.81 -7.70
C ARG A 55 8.06 -5.44 -7.28
N ALA A 56 8.97 -4.89 -8.10
CA ALA A 56 9.52 -3.56 -7.84
C ALA A 56 8.40 -2.51 -7.82
N MET A 57 7.47 -2.61 -8.76
CA MET A 57 6.33 -1.70 -8.82
C MET A 57 5.47 -1.83 -7.57
N ARG A 58 5.17 -3.07 -7.13
CA ARG A 58 4.35 -3.28 -5.94
C ARG A 58 5.03 -2.76 -4.67
N ASN A 59 6.35 -2.85 -4.61
CA ASN A 59 7.11 -2.29 -3.49
C ASN A 59 7.00 -0.77 -3.45
N LEU A 60 7.04 -0.12 -4.62
CA LEU A 60 6.87 1.33 -4.70
C LEU A 60 5.46 1.74 -4.26
N LEU A 61 4.44 0.97 -4.66
CA LEU A 61 3.08 1.22 -4.22
C LEU A 61 2.94 1.11 -2.71
N GLU A 62 3.51 0.08 -2.13
CA GLU A 62 3.46 -0.15 -0.70
C GLU A 62 4.05 1.03 0.06
N LYS A 63 5.15 1.57 -0.43
CA LYS A 63 5.79 2.72 0.17
C LYS A 63 4.91 3.97 0.08
N ASP A 64 4.32 4.22 -1.09
CA ASP A 64 3.49 5.41 -1.28
C ASP A 64 2.16 5.32 -0.56
N ARG A 65 1.68 4.12 -0.25
CA ARG A 65 0.43 3.94 0.49
C ARG A 65 0.50 4.48 1.92
N ARG A 66 1.67 4.81 2.39
CA ARG A 66 1.82 5.49 3.68
C ARG A 66 1.30 6.91 3.62
N ASP A 67 1.36 7.53 2.45
CA ASP A 67 0.99 8.94 2.27
C ASP A 67 -0.25 9.12 1.40
N PHE A 68 -0.62 8.13 0.60
CA PHE A 68 -1.71 8.21 -0.35
C PHE A 68 -2.61 6.99 -0.28
N VAL A 69 -3.89 7.20 -0.55
CA VAL A 69 -4.82 6.08 -0.70
C VAL A 69 -4.82 5.65 -2.15
N ILE A 70 -4.36 4.42 -2.38
CA ILE A 70 -4.33 3.82 -3.72
C ILE A 70 -5.09 2.51 -3.63
N LEU A 71 -6.20 2.43 -4.36
CA LEU A 71 -7.06 1.26 -4.33
C LEU A 71 -6.73 0.32 -5.50
N ASN A 72 -6.94 -0.96 -5.27
CA ASN A 72 -6.84 -1.98 -6.30
C ASN A 72 -7.92 -3.01 -6.00
N LEU A 73 -9.02 -2.89 -6.71
CA LEU A 73 -10.13 -3.82 -6.51
C LEU A 73 -9.81 -5.17 -7.11
N SER A 74 -10.29 -6.23 -6.45
CA SER A 74 -10.08 -7.60 -6.89
C SER A 74 -10.82 -7.92 -8.19
N THR A 75 -11.60 -6.99 -8.70
CA THR A 75 -12.31 -7.14 -9.96
C THR A 75 -11.42 -7.07 -11.19
N GLY A 76 -10.13 -6.76 -11.02
CA GLY A 76 -9.19 -6.65 -12.14
C GLY A 76 -9.20 -5.31 -12.83
N GLU A 77 -9.90 -4.34 -12.28
CA GLU A 77 -9.94 -2.99 -12.86
C GLU A 77 -8.61 -2.25 -12.74
N GLY A 78 -7.80 -2.63 -11.76
CA GLY A 78 -6.48 -2.05 -11.60
C GLY A 78 -6.41 -1.02 -10.49
N TYR A 79 -5.40 -0.16 -10.59
CA TYR A 79 -5.07 0.80 -9.54
C TYR A 79 -5.66 2.17 -9.84
N TYR A 80 -6.17 2.83 -8.81
CA TYR A 80 -6.67 4.18 -8.92
C TYR A 80 -6.70 4.85 -7.55
N ARG A 81 -6.69 6.18 -7.55
CA ARG A 81 -6.90 6.97 -6.34
C ARG A 81 -8.37 7.37 -6.30
N PRO A 82 -9.07 7.10 -5.20
CA PRO A 82 -10.52 7.30 -5.17
C PRO A 82 -10.92 8.76 -5.13
N THR A 83 -12.09 9.04 -5.72
CA THR A 83 -12.77 10.32 -5.60
C THR A 83 -13.95 10.16 -4.66
N VAL A 84 -14.68 11.24 -4.43
CA VAL A 84 -15.89 11.18 -3.59
C VAL A 84 -16.93 10.22 -4.17
N GLU A 85 -16.93 10.04 -5.48
CA GLU A 85 -17.87 9.11 -6.13
C GLU A 85 -17.51 7.66 -5.87
N ASP A 86 -16.28 7.40 -5.43
CA ASP A 86 -15.79 6.06 -5.13
C ASP A 86 -15.88 5.75 -3.63
N ILE A 87 -16.73 6.45 -2.91
CA ILE A 87 -16.79 6.35 -1.44
C ILE A 87 -17.09 4.93 -0.96
N GLN A 88 -17.87 4.16 -1.70
CA GLN A 88 -18.17 2.78 -1.31
C GLN A 88 -16.95 1.88 -1.42
N ASP A 89 -16.14 2.10 -2.43
CA ASP A 89 -14.87 1.38 -2.58
C ASP A 89 -13.93 1.71 -1.43
N LEU A 90 -13.90 2.97 -1.04
CA LEU A 90 -13.08 3.41 0.08
C LEU A 90 -13.56 2.78 1.39
N GLN A 91 -14.86 2.69 1.62
CA GLN A 91 -15.42 2.02 2.80
C GLN A 91 -15.01 0.55 2.83
N ARG A 92 -15.06 -0.12 1.69
CA ARG A 92 -14.64 -1.52 1.59
C ARG A 92 -13.18 -1.68 1.93
N TYR A 93 -12.36 -0.78 1.41
CA TYR A 93 -10.93 -0.78 1.70
C TYR A 93 -10.66 -0.61 3.19
N ILE A 94 -11.35 0.33 3.83
CA ILE A 94 -11.22 0.56 5.27
C ILE A 94 -11.54 -0.70 6.05
N ARG A 95 -12.65 -1.37 5.73
CA ARG A 95 -13.04 -2.60 6.42
C ARG A 95 -12.01 -3.70 6.25
N GLN A 96 -11.44 -3.83 5.05
CA GLN A 96 -10.40 -4.82 4.79
C GLN A 96 -9.15 -4.53 5.61
N GLU A 97 -8.73 -3.28 5.65
CA GLU A 97 -7.55 -2.90 6.42
C GLU A 97 -7.77 -3.08 7.92
N GLU A 98 -8.95 -2.75 8.41
CA GLU A 98 -9.29 -2.98 9.81
C GLU A 98 -9.24 -4.46 10.16
N SER A 99 -9.76 -5.32 9.28
CA SER A 99 -9.72 -6.77 9.49
C SER A 99 -8.29 -7.28 9.54
N ARG A 100 -7.45 -6.79 8.63
CA ARG A 100 -6.03 -7.16 8.61
C ARG A 100 -5.31 -6.70 9.87
N ALA A 101 -5.61 -5.49 10.33
CA ALA A 101 -4.99 -4.96 11.52
C ALA A 101 -5.37 -5.79 12.75
N LYS A 102 -6.63 -6.19 12.88
CA LYS A 102 -7.07 -7.04 13.98
C LYS A 102 -6.38 -8.39 13.96
N ALA A 103 -6.25 -8.98 12.77
CA ALA A 103 -5.55 -10.26 12.64
C ALA A 103 -4.08 -10.12 13.01
N SER A 104 -3.44 -9.04 12.58
CA SER A 104 -2.04 -8.79 12.92
C SER A 104 -1.84 -8.60 14.41
N PHE A 105 -2.78 -7.91 15.07
CA PHE A 105 -2.74 -7.75 16.51
C PHE A 105 -2.82 -9.09 17.25
N ARG A 106 -3.72 -9.97 16.81
CA ARG A 106 -3.83 -11.30 17.40
C ARG A 106 -2.55 -12.09 17.24
N ASN A 107 -1.98 -12.04 16.04
CA ASN A 107 -0.72 -12.73 15.74
C ASN A 107 0.41 -12.20 16.61
N LEU A 108 0.47 -10.88 16.75
CA LEU A 108 1.50 -10.24 17.58
C LEU A 108 1.37 -10.64 19.03
N LYS A 109 0.15 -10.71 19.55
CA LYS A 109 -0.10 -11.12 20.93
C LYS A 109 0.41 -12.52 21.17
N MET A 110 0.14 -13.45 20.26
CA MET A 110 0.60 -14.83 20.38
C MET A 110 2.12 -14.92 20.28
N ALA A 111 2.71 -14.17 19.36
CA ALA A 111 4.16 -14.18 19.20
C ALA A 111 4.86 -13.65 20.46
N ARG A 112 4.31 -12.60 21.06
CA ARG A 112 4.87 -12.04 22.29
C ARG A 112 4.77 -13.03 23.46
N ALA A 113 3.65 -13.73 23.56
CA ALA A 113 3.47 -14.73 24.60
C ALA A 113 4.51 -15.84 24.46
N LEU A 114 4.71 -16.31 23.24
CA LEU A 114 5.72 -17.36 22.99
C LEU A 114 7.12 -16.86 23.28
N TYR A 115 7.41 -15.63 22.89
CA TYR A 115 8.71 -15.03 23.17
C TYR A 115 8.99 -14.98 24.66
N GLU A 116 8.01 -14.58 25.46
CA GLU A 116 8.17 -14.52 26.91
C GLU A 116 8.39 -15.91 27.50
N ASP A 117 7.67 -16.92 27.01
CA ASP A 117 7.87 -18.29 27.47
C ASP A 117 9.29 -18.77 27.18
N PHE A 118 9.78 -18.51 25.97
CA PHE A 118 11.13 -18.89 25.59
C PHE A 118 12.18 -18.16 26.43
N LYS A 119 11.95 -16.89 26.68
CA LYS A 119 12.85 -16.08 27.49
C LYS A 119 12.96 -16.61 28.89
N HIS A 120 11.83 -16.97 29.53
CA HIS A 120 11.81 -17.55 30.85
C HIS A 120 12.51 -18.92 30.90
N SER A 121 12.25 -19.75 29.90
CA SER A 121 12.90 -21.05 29.81
C SER A 121 14.41 -20.93 29.71
N ARG A 122 14.90 -19.97 28.93
CA ARG A 122 16.34 -19.72 28.81
C ARG A 122 16.96 -19.29 30.13
N LEU A 123 16.26 -18.43 30.86
CA LEU A 123 16.74 -17.95 32.14
C LEU A 123 16.81 -19.08 33.16
N GLU A 124 15.81 -19.98 33.17
CA GLU A 124 15.82 -21.14 34.06
C GLU A 124 16.95 -22.08 33.75
N VAL A 125 17.23 -22.30 32.46
CA VAL A 125 18.34 -23.18 32.07
C VAL A 125 19.68 -22.60 32.46
N GLN A 126 19.80 -21.28 32.47
CA GLN A 126 21.06 -20.61 32.78
C GLN A 126 21.32 -20.48 34.27
N THR A 127 20.31 -20.73 35.10
CA THR A 127 20.48 -20.72 36.55
C THR A 127 20.75 -22.12 37.04
#